data_77c6fc6e405279ed56710da3ac5bb9d2
#
_entry.id   77c6fc6e405279ed56710da3ac5bb9d2
#
_cell.length_a   1.000
_cell.length_b   1.000
_cell.length_c   1.000
_cell.angle_alpha   90.00
_cell.angle_beta   90.00
_cell.angle_gamma   90.00
#
_symmetry.space_group_name_H-M   'P 1'
#
loop_
_entity.id
_entity.type
_entity.pdbx_description
1 polymer ?
#
loop_
_entity_poly.entity_id
_entity_poly.type
_entity_poly.pdbx_seq_one_letter_code
_entity_poly.pdbx_strand_id
1 'polypeptide(L)'
;APHPGGYRNAADLVAGIKRIADLEVSGSAYPEKHPDSPSITADIDMLKAKVDAGATRAMTQFFFENSLYFRYLDRVRAAGIAIPIVPGILPVQNFKQTKNFAARTGASIPAWLAERFDGLDDDPATRKLIAAAVAAEQVIDLVDHGVTDFHFYTMNRADLVYAICHLLGLRPDVLDATRPHSETEKERA
;
A
#
# COMPACT_ATOMS: atom_id res chain seq x y z
N ALA A 1 -8.45 -6.93 21.54
CA ALA A 1 -9.11 -5.72 22.08
C ALA A 1 -8.07 -4.61 22.27
N PRO A 2 -8.43 -3.32 22.07
CA PRO A 2 -7.53 -2.20 22.35
C PRO A 2 -7.06 -2.23 23.81
N HIS A 3 -5.83 -1.77 24.04
CA HIS A 3 -5.30 -1.64 25.39
C HIS A 3 -6.18 -0.64 26.20
N PRO A 4 -6.55 -0.90 27.47
CA PRO A 4 -7.46 -0.04 28.24
C PRO A 4 -7.02 1.43 28.34
N GLY A 5 -5.71 1.72 28.31
CA GLY A 5 -5.16 3.07 28.29
C GLY A 5 -4.78 3.59 26.89
N GLY A 6 -5.16 2.88 25.84
CA GLY A 6 -4.82 3.22 24.46
C GLY A 6 -5.95 3.93 23.72
N TYR A 7 -5.70 4.20 22.43
CA TYR A 7 -6.71 4.76 21.54
C TYR A 7 -7.75 3.71 21.16
N ARG A 8 -9.01 4.13 21.02
CA ARG A 8 -10.14 3.23 20.74
C ARG A 8 -10.11 2.68 19.31
N ASN A 9 -9.62 3.48 18.36
CA ASN A 9 -9.51 3.14 16.95
C ASN A 9 -8.45 4.01 16.25
N ALA A 10 -8.25 3.79 14.96
CA ALA A 10 -7.26 4.51 14.18
C ALA A 10 -7.55 6.02 14.06
N ALA A 11 -8.80 6.45 13.97
CA ALA A 11 -9.14 7.87 13.92
C ALA A 11 -8.79 8.58 15.23
N ASP A 12 -9.07 7.96 16.37
CA ASP A 12 -8.66 8.44 17.70
C ASP A 12 -7.13 8.61 17.79
N LEU A 13 -6.37 7.63 17.24
CA LEU A 13 -4.91 7.70 17.20
C LEU A 13 -4.44 8.87 16.32
N VAL A 14 -5.01 9.06 15.13
CA VAL A 14 -4.70 10.19 14.25
C VAL A 14 -4.93 11.51 14.97
N ALA A 15 -6.09 11.68 15.59
CA ALA A 15 -6.40 12.88 16.38
C ALA A 15 -5.40 13.07 17.53
N GLY A 16 -4.98 11.98 18.18
CA GLY A 16 -3.96 12.01 19.23
C GLY A 16 -2.61 12.50 18.73
N ILE A 17 -2.13 11.98 17.60
CA ILE A 17 -0.88 12.40 16.95
C ILE A 17 -0.93 13.88 16.58
N LYS A 18 -2.00 14.33 15.92
CA LYS A 18 -2.16 15.72 15.48
C LYS A 18 -2.23 16.72 16.64
N ARG A 19 -2.60 16.30 17.85
CA ARG A 19 -2.51 17.15 19.05
C ARG A 19 -1.09 17.32 19.58
N ILE A 20 -0.21 16.35 19.33
CA ILE A 20 1.16 16.35 19.88
C ILE A 20 2.12 17.06 18.92
N ALA A 21 1.99 16.83 17.61
CA ALA A 21 2.87 17.38 16.60
C ALA A 21 2.16 17.53 15.26
N ASP A 22 2.60 18.50 14.46
CA ASP A 22 2.14 18.65 13.07
C ASP A 22 2.87 17.70 12.14
N LEU A 23 2.52 16.41 12.25
CA LEU A 23 3.05 15.35 11.41
C LEU A 23 2.08 15.05 10.27
N GLU A 24 2.62 14.70 9.10
CA GLU A 24 1.85 14.06 8.04
C GLU A 24 1.45 12.65 8.50
N VAL A 25 0.17 12.31 8.38
CA VAL A 25 -0.34 11.02 8.83
C VAL A 25 -0.99 10.28 7.65
N SER A 26 -0.46 9.11 7.34
CA SER A 26 -1.06 8.20 6.37
C SER A 26 -1.91 7.15 7.08
N GLY A 27 -3.15 6.97 6.64
CA GLY A 27 -4.07 5.94 7.13
C GLY A 27 -4.06 4.67 6.27
N SER A 28 -4.67 3.61 6.79
CA SER A 28 -4.95 2.39 6.02
C SER A 28 -6.29 2.47 5.30
N ALA A 29 -6.40 1.82 4.14
CA ALA A 29 -7.60 1.66 3.34
C ALA A 29 -7.75 0.20 2.88
N TYR A 30 -8.97 -0.25 2.61
CA TYR A 30 -9.26 -1.67 2.33
C TYR A 30 -10.16 -1.81 1.10
N PRO A 31 -9.61 -2.08 -0.09
CA PRO A 31 -10.38 -2.21 -1.32
C PRO A 31 -11.40 -3.35 -1.27
N GLU A 32 -11.11 -4.41 -0.55
CA GLU A 32 -11.98 -5.59 -0.43
C GLU A 32 -12.79 -5.64 0.87
N LYS A 33 -12.34 -5.11 1.94
CA LYS A 33 -12.93 -4.98 3.28
C LYS A 33 -11.93 -5.43 4.37
N HIS A 34 -11.86 -4.70 5.45
CA HIS A 34 -11.10 -5.15 6.62
C HIS A 34 -11.75 -6.41 7.22
N PRO A 35 -10.97 -7.45 7.62
CA PRO A 35 -11.54 -8.69 8.17
C PRO A 35 -12.53 -8.47 9.32
N ASP A 36 -12.22 -7.57 10.24
CA ASP A 36 -13.05 -7.28 11.41
C ASP A 36 -14.17 -6.25 11.14
N SER A 37 -14.24 -5.68 9.93
CA SER A 37 -15.27 -4.71 9.60
C SER A 37 -16.59 -5.40 9.24
N PRO A 38 -17.74 -4.87 9.65
CA PRO A 38 -19.04 -5.44 9.27
C PRO A 38 -19.33 -5.25 7.77
N SER A 39 -18.82 -4.19 7.14
CA SER A 39 -19.09 -3.88 5.74
C SER A 39 -18.05 -2.95 5.13
N ILE A 40 -18.01 -2.88 3.78
CA ILE A 40 -17.19 -1.88 3.06
C ILE A 40 -17.63 -0.45 3.41
N THR A 41 -18.90 -0.22 3.63
CA THR A 41 -19.41 1.11 4.06
C THR A 41 -18.80 1.51 5.40
N ALA A 42 -18.77 0.60 6.38
CA ALA A 42 -18.13 0.87 7.67
C ALA A 42 -16.63 1.14 7.55
N ASP A 43 -15.93 0.50 6.60
CA ASP A 43 -14.52 0.80 6.31
C ASP A 43 -14.33 2.20 5.72
N ILE A 44 -15.23 2.62 4.82
CA ILE A 44 -15.21 3.96 4.23
C ILE A 44 -15.55 5.02 5.30
N ASP A 45 -16.51 4.75 6.19
CA ASP A 45 -16.84 5.63 7.31
C ASP A 45 -15.63 5.78 8.25
N MET A 46 -14.91 4.68 8.54
CA MET A 46 -13.67 4.73 9.31
C MET A 46 -12.55 5.49 8.59
N LEU A 47 -12.44 5.34 7.27
CA LEU A 47 -11.49 6.14 6.48
C LEU A 47 -11.84 7.62 6.57
N LYS A 48 -13.13 7.96 6.42
CA LYS A 48 -13.58 9.34 6.57
C LYS A 48 -13.27 9.89 7.96
N ALA A 49 -13.53 9.13 9.01
CA ALA A 49 -13.18 9.54 10.38
C ALA A 49 -11.68 9.78 10.56
N LYS A 50 -10.80 8.99 9.91
CA LYS A 50 -9.34 9.23 9.91
C LYS A 50 -8.98 10.52 9.19
N VAL A 51 -9.63 10.82 8.06
CA VAL A 51 -9.43 12.06 7.32
C VAL A 51 -9.89 13.27 8.13
N ASP A 52 -11.08 13.19 8.71
CA ASP A 52 -11.63 14.25 9.57
C ASP A 52 -10.75 14.49 10.81
N ALA A 53 -10.03 13.47 11.28
CA ALA A 53 -9.06 13.56 12.36
C ALA A 53 -7.68 14.10 11.93
N GLY A 54 -7.44 14.29 10.62
CA GLY A 54 -6.22 14.90 10.08
C GLY A 54 -5.31 13.97 9.28
N ALA A 55 -5.77 12.79 8.86
CA ALA A 55 -5.03 11.97 7.89
C ALA A 55 -5.05 12.64 6.51
N THR A 56 -3.88 12.73 5.87
CA THR A 56 -3.69 13.43 4.60
C THR A 56 -3.52 12.50 3.40
N ARG A 57 -3.37 11.21 3.63
CA ARG A 57 -3.17 10.14 2.64
C ARG A 57 -3.67 8.81 3.20
N ALA A 58 -4.06 7.89 2.33
CA ALA A 58 -4.31 6.51 2.72
C ALA A 58 -3.57 5.54 1.79
N MET A 59 -3.00 4.49 2.37
CA MET A 59 -2.41 3.37 1.65
C MET A 59 -3.34 2.17 1.73
N THR A 60 -3.59 1.51 0.59
CA THR A 60 -4.49 0.37 0.59
C THR A 60 -3.79 -0.91 1.08
N GLN A 61 -4.57 -1.84 1.63
CA GLN A 61 -4.17 -3.23 1.67
C GLN A 61 -3.87 -3.69 0.24
N PHE A 62 -2.93 -4.65 0.08
CA PHE A 62 -2.65 -5.21 -1.23
C PHE A 62 -3.88 -5.92 -1.82
N PHE A 63 -3.96 -5.94 -3.12
CA PHE A 63 -4.97 -6.60 -3.93
C PHE A 63 -4.32 -7.10 -5.22
N PHE A 64 -4.98 -7.99 -5.95
CA PHE A 64 -4.44 -8.55 -7.19
C PHE A 64 -5.29 -8.22 -8.41
N GLU A 65 -6.48 -7.67 -8.22
CA GLU A 65 -7.36 -7.22 -9.30
C GLU A 65 -7.59 -5.72 -9.23
N ASN A 66 -7.10 -4.98 -10.22
CA ASN A 66 -7.18 -3.52 -10.24
C ASN A 66 -8.62 -2.99 -10.26
N SER A 67 -9.55 -3.77 -10.79
CA SER A 67 -10.99 -3.44 -10.74
C SER A 67 -11.53 -3.28 -9.31
N LEU A 68 -10.94 -3.98 -8.32
CA LEU A 68 -11.29 -3.82 -6.90
C LEU A 68 -10.88 -2.43 -6.39
N TYR A 69 -9.67 -2.00 -6.74
CA TYR A 69 -9.16 -0.68 -6.39
C TYR A 69 -10.00 0.44 -7.02
N PHE A 70 -10.31 0.35 -8.31
CA PHE A 70 -11.09 1.39 -8.99
C PHE A 70 -12.50 1.49 -8.41
N ARG A 71 -13.20 0.37 -8.20
CA ARG A 71 -14.52 0.38 -7.55
C ARG A 71 -14.48 0.93 -6.11
N TYR A 72 -13.40 0.65 -5.39
CA TYR A 72 -13.18 1.22 -4.07
C TYR A 72 -12.98 2.73 -4.14
N LEU A 73 -12.14 3.20 -5.07
CA LEU A 73 -11.87 4.62 -5.27
C LEU A 73 -13.16 5.39 -5.59
N ASP A 74 -14.02 4.86 -6.46
CA ASP A 74 -15.31 5.47 -6.76
C ASP A 74 -16.19 5.64 -5.50
N ARG A 75 -16.25 4.62 -4.65
CA ARG A 75 -16.99 4.68 -3.38
C ARG A 75 -16.39 5.70 -2.40
N VAL A 76 -15.09 5.77 -2.32
CA VAL A 76 -14.35 6.73 -1.49
C VAL A 76 -14.65 8.16 -1.94
N ARG A 77 -14.62 8.41 -3.25
CA ARG A 77 -14.96 9.71 -3.83
C ARG A 77 -16.43 10.07 -3.62
N ALA A 78 -17.35 9.13 -3.80
CA ALA A 78 -18.78 9.31 -3.52
C ALA A 78 -19.06 9.64 -2.04
N ALA A 79 -18.22 9.18 -1.11
CA ALA A 79 -18.29 9.53 0.31
C ALA A 79 -17.66 10.90 0.65
N GLY A 80 -17.22 11.67 -0.36
CA GLY A 80 -16.63 12.99 -0.21
C GLY A 80 -15.19 13.00 0.30
N ILE A 81 -14.49 11.87 0.22
CA ILE A 81 -13.07 11.75 0.61
C ILE A 81 -12.19 12.09 -0.59
N ALA A 82 -11.42 13.19 -0.50
CA ALA A 82 -10.59 13.71 -1.58
C ALA A 82 -9.09 13.39 -1.45
N ILE A 83 -8.62 12.90 -0.32
CA ILE A 83 -7.19 12.60 -0.09
C ILE A 83 -6.67 11.56 -1.10
N PRO A 84 -5.35 11.55 -1.40
CA PRO A 84 -4.73 10.49 -2.18
C PRO A 84 -4.98 9.09 -1.57
N ILE A 85 -5.39 8.15 -2.42
CA ILE A 85 -5.52 6.74 -2.07
C ILE A 85 -4.43 5.98 -2.85
N VAL A 86 -3.37 5.63 -2.17
CA VAL A 86 -2.19 5.00 -2.75
C VAL A 86 -2.38 3.50 -2.79
N PRO A 87 -2.37 2.85 -3.97
CA PRO A 87 -2.52 1.41 -4.07
C PRO A 87 -1.32 0.68 -3.45
N GLY A 88 -1.63 -0.34 -2.66
CA GLY A 88 -0.65 -1.24 -2.08
C GLY A 88 -0.38 -2.42 -3.01
N ILE A 89 0.86 -2.59 -3.45
CA ILE A 89 1.32 -3.65 -4.36
C ILE A 89 2.16 -4.66 -3.59
N LEU A 90 1.79 -5.93 -3.68
CA LEU A 90 2.55 -7.04 -3.09
C LEU A 90 3.17 -7.91 -4.20
N PRO A 91 4.46 -7.76 -4.53
CA PRO A 91 5.14 -8.69 -5.42
C PRO A 91 5.16 -10.10 -4.83
N VAL A 92 4.63 -11.09 -5.57
CA VAL A 92 4.43 -12.47 -5.11
C VAL A 92 5.74 -13.24 -5.11
N GLN A 93 6.54 -13.10 -4.07
CA GLN A 93 7.84 -13.79 -3.96
C GLN A 93 7.71 -15.26 -3.56
N ASN A 94 6.69 -15.57 -2.77
CA ASN A 94 6.34 -16.92 -2.34
C ASN A 94 4.82 -17.05 -2.32
N PHE A 95 4.27 -17.83 -3.22
CA PHE A 95 2.83 -17.92 -3.40
C PHE A 95 2.11 -18.51 -2.17
N LYS A 96 2.72 -19.49 -1.50
CA LYS A 96 2.17 -20.08 -0.27
C LYS A 96 2.09 -19.04 0.86
N GLN A 97 3.12 -18.24 1.03
CA GLN A 97 3.10 -17.15 2.01
C GLN A 97 2.08 -16.07 1.62
N THR A 98 2.00 -15.73 0.33
CA THR A 98 1.00 -14.78 -0.17
C THR A 98 -0.43 -15.24 0.12
N LYS A 99 -0.75 -16.51 -0.08
CA LYS A 99 -2.06 -17.08 0.30
C LYS A 99 -2.34 -16.92 1.80
N ASN A 100 -1.35 -17.17 2.64
CA ASN A 100 -1.51 -17.03 4.09
C ASN A 100 -1.72 -15.55 4.49
N PHE A 101 -1.04 -14.61 3.85
CA PHE A 101 -1.26 -13.18 4.09
C PHE A 101 -2.65 -12.75 3.61
N ALA A 102 -3.04 -13.15 2.41
CA ALA A 102 -4.35 -12.85 1.85
C ALA A 102 -5.49 -13.33 2.77
N ALA A 103 -5.41 -14.58 3.24
CA ALA A 103 -6.40 -15.14 4.18
C ALA A 103 -6.50 -14.35 5.50
N ARG A 104 -5.39 -13.77 5.98
CA ARG A 104 -5.37 -12.98 7.22
C ARG A 104 -5.83 -11.54 7.04
N THR A 105 -5.67 -10.98 5.85
CA THR A 105 -5.95 -9.58 5.54
C THR A 105 -7.27 -9.37 4.82
N GLY A 106 -7.94 -10.46 4.42
CA GLY A 106 -9.18 -10.41 3.66
C GLY A 106 -9.00 -10.10 2.17
N ALA A 107 -7.75 -10.14 1.67
CA ALA A 107 -7.48 -9.99 0.25
C ALA A 107 -7.80 -11.29 -0.49
N SER A 108 -8.42 -11.18 -1.67
CA SER A 108 -8.73 -12.35 -2.52
C SER A 108 -7.52 -12.77 -3.37
N ILE A 109 -7.44 -14.07 -3.64
CA ILE A 109 -6.49 -14.65 -4.60
C ILE A 109 -7.27 -15.06 -5.84
N PRO A 110 -7.17 -14.36 -6.97
CA PRO A 110 -7.88 -14.75 -8.18
C PRO A 110 -7.28 -16.03 -8.79
N ALA A 111 -8.12 -16.79 -9.51
CA ALA A 111 -7.72 -18.06 -10.11
C ALA A 111 -6.52 -17.92 -11.04
N TRP A 112 -6.53 -16.90 -11.89
CA TRP A 112 -5.44 -16.62 -12.83
C TRP A 112 -4.08 -16.43 -12.13
N LEU A 113 -4.07 -15.85 -10.92
CA LEU A 113 -2.83 -15.68 -10.16
C LEU A 113 -2.32 -17.02 -9.65
N ALA A 114 -3.24 -17.89 -9.15
CA ALA A 114 -2.86 -19.23 -8.72
C ALA A 114 -2.27 -20.05 -9.86
N GLU A 115 -2.88 -19.99 -11.05
CA GLU A 115 -2.43 -20.68 -12.25
C GLU A 115 -1.03 -20.22 -12.70
N ARG A 116 -0.71 -18.91 -12.60
CA ARG A 116 0.62 -18.39 -12.97
C ARG A 116 1.75 -18.88 -12.06
N PHE A 117 1.44 -19.29 -10.83
CA PHE A 117 2.42 -19.78 -9.86
C PHE A 117 2.36 -21.30 -9.65
N ASP A 118 1.47 -21.99 -10.34
CA ASP A 118 1.37 -23.46 -10.25
C ASP A 118 2.68 -24.12 -10.73
N GLY A 119 3.12 -25.14 -9.99
CA GLY A 119 4.35 -25.90 -10.29
C GLY A 119 5.67 -25.13 -10.06
N LEU A 120 5.64 -23.88 -9.55
CA LEU A 120 6.85 -23.06 -9.35
C LEU A 120 7.42 -23.11 -7.92
N ASP A 121 6.93 -24.01 -7.05
CA ASP A 121 7.39 -24.06 -5.65
C ASP A 121 8.89 -24.39 -5.55
N ASP A 122 9.39 -25.27 -6.41
CA ASP A 122 10.77 -25.71 -6.43
C ASP A 122 11.64 -25.00 -7.49
N ASP A 123 11.07 -24.04 -8.23
CA ASP A 123 11.80 -23.20 -9.20
C ASP A 123 11.79 -21.71 -8.77
N PRO A 124 12.69 -21.31 -7.87
CA PRO A 124 12.75 -19.95 -7.38
C PRO A 124 13.17 -18.93 -8.45
N ALA A 125 13.91 -19.35 -9.47
CA ALA A 125 14.36 -18.47 -10.54
C ALA A 125 13.19 -18.06 -11.45
N THR A 126 12.44 -19.03 -11.98
CA THR A 126 11.24 -18.77 -12.78
C THR A 126 10.18 -18.04 -11.96
N ARG A 127 9.94 -18.47 -10.72
CA ARG A 127 8.99 -17.81 -9.81
C ARG A 127 9.29 -16.32 -9.65
N LYS A 128 10.56 -15.94 -9.50
CA LYS A 128 10.98 -14.53 -9.37
C LYS A 128 10.67 -13.72 -10.64
N LEU A 129 10.89 -14.30 -11.81
CA LEU A 129 10.57 -13.64 -13.09
C LEU A 129 9.06 -13.45 -13.25
N ILE A 130 8.26 -14.48 -12.95
CA ILE A 130 6.80 -14.38 -12.97
C ILE A 130 6.29 -13.35 -11.96
N ALA A 131 6.86 -13.32 -10.74
CA ALA A 131 6.49 -12.35 -9.74
C ALA A 131 6.75 -10.89 -10.19
N ALA A 132 7.87 -10.65 -10.85
CA ALA A 132 8.19 -9.33 -11.41
C ALA A 132 7.22 -8.94 -12.54
N ALA A 133 6.93 -9.88 -13.44
CA ALA A 133 6.00 -9.65 -14.55
C ALA A 133 4.58 -9.33 -14.05
N VAL A 134 4.04 -10.15 -13.16
CA VAL A 134 2.70 -9.95 -12.58
C VAL A 134 2.57 -8.60 -11.90
N ALA A 135 3.56 -8.22 -11.08
CA ALA A 135 3.51 -6.93 -10.39
C ALA A 135 3.69 -5.76 -11.37
N ALA A 136 4.52 -5.90 -12.41
CA ALA A 136 4.68 -4.89 -13.44
C ALA A 136 3.40 -4.71 -14.26
N GLU A 137 2.75 -5.79 -14.69
CA GLU A 137 1.45 -5.76 -15.38
C GLU A 137 0.40 -5.00 -14.54
N GLN A 138 0.32 -5.31 -13.24
CA GLN A 138 -0.59 -4.64 -12.32
C GLN A 138 -0.32 -3.14 -12.23
N VAL A 139 0.94 -2.74 -12.08
CA VAL A 139 1.33 -1.33 -11.94
C VAL A 139 1.13 -0.58 -13.25
N ILE A 140 1.47 -1.18 -14.41
CA ILE A 140 1.27 -0.56 -15.73
C ILE A 140 -0.21 -0.24 -15.94
N ASP A 141 -1.10 -1.19 -15.70
CA ASP A 141 -2.54 -0.96 -15.82
C ASP A 141 -3.04 0.17 -14.88
N LEU A 142 -2.53 0.23 -13.64
CA LEU A 142 -2.85 1.35 -12.73
C LEU A 142 -2.32 2.69 -13.26
N VAL A 143 -1.11 2.73 -13.82
CA VAL A 143 -0.52 3.94 -14.43
C VAL A 143 -1.35 4.39 -15.64
N ASP A 144 -1.77 3.47 -16.50
CA ASP A 144 -2.60 3.75 -17.67
C ASP A 144 -3.96 4.36 -17.28
N HIS A 145 -4.42 4.07 -16.05
CA HIS A 145 -5.61 4.68 -15.44
C HIS A 145 -5.32 5.91 -14.58
N GLY A 146 -4.12 6.49 -14.68
CA GLY A 146 -3.76 7.76 -14.05
C GLY A 146 -3.26 7.68 -12.61
N VAL A 147 -2.93 6.50 -12.11
CA VAL A 147 -2.31 6.34 -10.78
C VAL A 147 -0.83 6.70 -10.87
N THR A 148 -0.36 7.60 -9.99
CA THR A 148 1.01 8.12 -9.99
C THR A 148 1.83 7.67 -8.79
N ASP A 149 1.17 7.26 -7.73
CA ASP A 149 1.82 6.94 -6.44
C ASP A 149 1.52 5.49 -6.06
N PHE A 150 2.54 4.77 -5.60
CA PHE A 150 2.45 3.35 -5.24
C PHE A 150 3.12 3.07 -3.91
N HIS A 151 2.54 2.16 -3.14
CA HIS A 151 3.15 1.59 -1.94
C HIS A 151 3.49 0.12 -2.18
N PHE A 152 4.77 -0.25 -2.07
CA PHE A 152 5.21 -1.63 -2.27
C PHE A 152 5.42 -2.35 -0.93
N TYR A 153 4.75 -3.48 -0.74
CA TYR A 153 5.00 -4.41 0.35
C TYR A 153 6.21 -5.29 0.02
N THR A 154 7.40 -4.79 0.30
CA THR A 154 8.66 -5.42 -0.13
C THR A 154 9.06 -6.64 0.69
N MET A 155 8.57 -6.77 1.91
CA MET A 155 8.97 -7.79 2.89
C MET A 155 10.50 -7.84 3.08
N ASN A 156 11.15 -6.67 3.13
CA ASN A 156 12.61 -6.46 3.17
C ASN A 156 13.38 -7.01 1.97
N ARG A 157 12.72 -7.15 0.81
CA ARG A 157 13.35 -7.57 -0.45
C ARG A 157 13.10 -6.51 -1.51
N ALA A 158 14.12 -5.69 -1.76
CA ALA A 158 14.03 -4.56 -2.69
C ALA A 158 14.24 -4.97 -4.16
N ASP A 159 14.81 -6.13 -4.43
CA ASP A 159 15.24 -6.56 -5.76
C ASP A 159 14.08 -6.64 -6.78
N LEU A 160 12.91 -7.14 -6.38
CA LEU A 160 11.74 -7.15 -7.26
C LEU A 160 11.19 -5.75 -7.52
N VAL A 161 11.12 -4.92 -6.48
CA VAL A 161 10.65 -3.53 -6.63
C VAL A 161 11.60 -2.73 -7.51
N TYR A 162 12.90 -2.92 -7.35
CA TYR A 162 13.91 -2.32 -8.24
C TYR A 162 13.69 -2.74 -9.70
N ALA A 163 13.47 -4.03 -9.96
CA ALA A 163 13.18 -4.52 -11.31
C ALA A 163 11.88 -3.92 -11.88
N ILE A 164 10.82 -3.82 -11.08
CA ILE A 164 9.55 -3.22 -11.48
C ILE A 164 9.76 -1.73 -11.81
N CYS A 165 10.45 -0.97 -10.97
CA CYS A 165 10.77 0.43 -11.22
C CYS A 165 11.55 0.60 -12.55
N HIS A 166 12.52 -0.29 -12.80
CA HIS A 166 13.26 -0.28 -14.06
C HIS A 166 12.38 -0.57 -15.29
N LEU A 167 11.44 -1.52 -15.20
CA LEU A 167 10.47 -1.81 -16.26
C LEU A 167 9.57 -0.60 -16.56
N LEU A 168 9.22 0.16 -15.53
CA LEU A 168 8.44 1.40 -15.65
C LEU A 168 9.28 2.61 -16.12
N GLY A 169 10.55 2.42 -16.44
CA GLY A 169 11.44 3.50 -16.86
C GLY A 169 11.97 4.37 -15.72
N LEU A 170 11.60 4.08 -14.47
CA LEU A 170 12.10 4.78 -13.31
C LEU A 170 13.55 4.39 -13.02
N ARG A 171 14.37 5.37 -12.73
CA ARG A 171 15.77 5.18 -12.33
C ARG A 171 15.98 5.84 -10.98
N PRO A 172 16.84 5.28 -10.09
CA PRO A 172 17.24 5.99 -8.91
C PRO A 172 17.87 7.31 -9.35
N ASP A 173 17.46 8.41 -8.75
CA ASP A 173 18.25 9.62 -8.86
C ASP A 173 19.63 9.27 -8.32
N VAL A 174 20.66 9.52 -9.11
CA VAL A 174 22.03 9.46 -8.63
C VAL A 174 22.09 10.52 -7.55
N LEU A 175 21.96 10.09 -6.29
CA LEU A 175 22.19 10.97 -5.17
C LEU A 175 23.59 11.52 -5.42
N ASP A 176 23.63 12.83 -5.75
CA ASP A 176 24.86 13.52 -5.95
C ASP A 176 25.65 13.41 -4.63
N ALA A 177 26.59 12.45 -4.57
CA ALA A 177 27.45 12.22 -3.42
C ALA A 177 28.30 13.47 -3.08
N THR A 178 28.16 14.54 -3.88
CA THR A 178 28.81 15.83 -3.73
C THR A 178 27.95 16.91 -3.08
N ARG A 179 26.67 16.62 -2.72
CA ARG A 179 25.93 17.57 -1.88
C ARG A 179 26.49 17.55 -0.47
N PRO A 180 27.24 18.60 -0.04
CA PRO A 180 27.65 18.68 1.36
C PRO A 180 26.37 18.75 2.20
N HIS A 181 26.30 17.93 3.25
CA HIS A 181 25.32 18.13 4.29
C HIS A 181 25.41 19.58 4.73
N SER A 182 24.34 20.36 4.49
CA SER A 182 24.29 21.74 4.91
C SER A 182 24.52 21.79 6.42
N GLU A 183 25.71 22.25 6.82
CA GLU A 183 26.01 22.69 8.18
C GLU A 183 25.12 23.89 8.51
N THR A 184 23.91 23.62 8.97
CA THR A 184 23.04 24.63 9.57
C THR A 184 22.65 24.20 10.97
N GLU A 185 23.66 24.07 11.83
CA GLU A 185 23.41 24.05 13.28
C GLU A 185 24.69 24.40 14.07
N LYS A 186 25.27 25.57 13.76
CA LYS A 186 26.23 26.22 14.65
C LYS A 186 26.20 27.74 14.44
N GLU A 187 25.13 28.38 14.86
CA GLU A 187 25.15 29.81 15.21
C GLU A 187 23.86 30.17 15.94
N ARG A 188 23.70 29.71 17.15
CA ARG A 188 22.94 30.36 18.24
C ARG A 188 23.48 29.85 19.58
N ALA A 189 24.64 30.38 19.98
CA ALA A 189 25.02 30.51 21.36
C ALA A 189 24.59 31.87 21.87
#